data_7f7cf4ce9369feff1e9facab620443e1
#
_entry.id   7f7cf4ce9369feff1e9facab620443e1
#
_cell.length_a   1.000
_cell.length_b   1.000
_cell.length_c   1.000
_cell.angle_alpha   90.00
_cell.angle_beta   90.00
_cell.angle_gamma   90.00
#
_symmetry.space_group_name_H-M   'P 1'
#
loop_
_entity.id
_entity.type
_entity.pdbx_description
1 polymer ?
#
loop_
_entity_poly.entity_id
_entity_poly.type
_entity_poly.pdbx_seq_one_letter_code
_entity_poly.pdbx_strand_id
1 'polypeptide(L)'
;YKRQVMRCAGHLGRLHALLELGGAEKGVYIQKESIRQEMERHNKEMKRVRSYIRGKKQKNEMEICLLEAFDIFYGQACLAQSLLQECGYEELWNKTLAKGLVRHGSYTYHNVLFMGKDIATTNFDKAEIGIQVRDLYDLLRKAMEKNAWHPELGRCLIQTYDRERSMEDSEKTVLYAMLLYPEKYWKLVNFYYNSRKSWMSSKNLEKLLKIRGQEEQRTRFLKEVKGILM
;
A
#
# COMPACT_ATOMS: atom_id res chain seq x y z
N TYR A 1 -2.52 17.58 -12.94
CA TYR A 1 -2.25 16.52 -11.97
C TYR A 1 -2.58 15.11 -12.51
N LYS A 2 -3.83 14.82 -12.95
CA LYS A 2 -4.22 13.49 -13.48
C LYS A 2 -3.30 13.03 -14.62
N ARG A 3 -3.01 13.90 -15.61
CA ARG A 3 -2.09 13.58 -16.71
C ARG A 3 -0.68 13.25 -16.23
N GLN A 4 -0.17 13.95 -15.23
CA GLN A 4 1.16 13.70 -14.66
C GLN A 4 1.23 12.35 -13.95
N VAL A 5 0.21 12.00 -13.13
CA VAL A 5 0.17 10.72 -12.42
C VAL A 5 0.06 9.55 -13.40
N MET A 6 -0.70 9.70 -14.51
CA MET A 6 -0.75 8.71 -15.58
C MET A 6 0.63 8.49 -16.23
N ARG A 7 1.34 9.57 -16.52
CA ARG A 7 2.72 9.49 -17.03
C ARG A 7 3.65 8.79 -16.03
N CYS A 8 3.50 9.06 -14.72
CA CYS A 8 4.25 8.35 -13.67
C CYS A 8 3.96 6.84 -13.69
N ALA A 9 2.70 6.43 -13.83
CA ALA A 9 2.34 5.00 -13.87
C ALA A 9 2.98 4.28 -15.06
N GLY A 10 2.93 4.86 -16.26
CA GLY A 10 3.58 4.28 -17.44
C GLY A 10 5.11 4.28 -17.30
N HIS A 11 5.69 5.36 -16.79
CA HIS A 11 7.13 5.41 -16.55
C HIS A 11 7.58 4.35 -15.52
N LEU A 12 6.81 4.15 -14.45
CA LEU A 12 7.08 3.12 -13.46
C LEU A 12 7.05 1.71 -14.07
N GLY A 13 6.08 1.43 -14.95
CA GLY A 13 6.02 0.15 -15.66
C GLY A 13 7.28 -0.11 -16.50
N ARG A 14 7.70 0.88 -17.32
CA ARG A 14 8.95 0.80 -18.09
C ARG A 14 10.18 0.65 -17.20
N LEU A 15 10.26 1.40 -16.10
CA LEU A 15 11.35 1.30 -15.14
C LEU A 15 11.45 -0.12 -14.55
N HIS A 16 10.32 -0.69 -14.11
CA HIS A 16 10.29 -2.04 -13.56
C HIS A 16 10.64 -3.13 -14.59
N ALA A 17 10.27 -2.94 -15.85
CA ALA A 17 10.66 -3.87 -16.92
C ALA A 17 12.18 -3.89 -17.15
N LEU A 18 12.90 -2.82 -16.78
CA LEU A 18 14.35 -2.72 -16.89
C LEU A 18 15.11 -3.11 -15.61
N LEU A 19 14.41 -3.11 -14.47
CA LEU A 19 15.01 -3.39 -13.15
C LEU A 19 14.96 -4.89 -12.82
N GLU A 20 15.70 -5.67 -13.60
CA GLU A 20 15.92 -7.12 -13.44
C GLU A 20 17.43 -7.38 -13.47
N LEU A 21 17.99 -7.94 -12.40
CA LEU A 21 19.43 -8.14 -12.23
C LEU A 21 19.92 -9.55 -12.65
N GLY A 22 19.01 -10.43 -13.09
CA GLY A 22 19.35 -11.81 -13.41
C GLY A 22 19.69 -12.69 -12.20
N GLY A 23 19.35 -12.26 -11.01
CA GLY A 23 19.58 -12.95 -9.74
C GLY A 23 20.04 -12.00 -8.62
N ALA A 24 20.13 -12.53 -7.40
CA ALA A 24 20.60 -11.77 -6.25
C ALA A 24 22.14 -11.66 -6.28
N GLU A 25 22.67 -10.55 -6.76
CA GLU A 25 24.10 -10.25 -6.71
C GLU A 25 24.54 -9.85 -5.30
N LYS A 26 25.84 -10.07 -5.00
CA LYS A 26 26.44 -9.64 -3.74
C LYS A 26 26.36 -8.11 -3.64
N GLY A 27 25.79 -7.60 -2.53
CA GLY A 27 25.66 -6.17 -2.24
C GLY A 27 24.30 -5.56 -2.57
N VAL A 28 23.38 -6.30 -3.18
CA VAL A 28 22.01 -5.82 -3.39
C VAL A 28 21.18 -6.13 -2.15
N TYR A 29 20.46 -5.12 -1.67
CA TYR A 29 19.55 -5.29 -0.55
C TYR A 29 18.32 -6.10 -0.97
N ILE A 30 17.97 -7.10 -0.16
CA ILE A 30 16.75 -7.89 -0.31
C ILE A 30 15.76 -7.40 0.74
N GLN A 31 14.50 -7.27 0.36
CA GLN A 31 13.42 -6.92 1.28
C GLN A 31 13.40 -7.88 2.47
N LYS A 32 13.59 -7.34 3.69
CA LYS A 32 13.74 -8.15 4.91
C LYS A 32 12.44 -8.79 5.38
N GLU A 33 11.33 -8.07 5.30
CA GLU A 33 10.02 -8.52 5.76
C GLU A 33 9.08 -8.61 4.56
N SER A 34 8.47 -9.78 4.34
CA SER A 34 7.48 -9.94 3.28
C SER A 34 6.22 -9.12 3.56
N ILE A 35 5.48 -8.74 2.52
CA ILE A 35 4.20 -8.03 2.65
C ILE A 35 3.23 -8.83 3.54
N ARG A 36 3.25 -10.16 3.43
CA ARG A 36 2.42 -11.05 4.25
C ARG A 36 2.79 -10.98 5.73
N GLN A 37 4.07 -11.05 6.06
CA GLN A 37 4.57 -10.95 7.44
C GLN A 37 4.28 -9.57 8.03
N GLU A 38 4.47 -8.51 7.24
CA GLU A 38 4.15 -7.12 7.62
C GLU A 38 2.67 -6.99 8.00
N MET A 39 1.74 -7.49 7.17
CA MET A 39 0.30 -7.44 7.45
C MET A 39 -0.07 -8.28 8.69
N GLU A 40 0.54 -9.45 8.85
CA GLU A 40 0.30 -10.30 10.02
C GLU A 40 0.72 -9.61 11.33
N ARG A 41 1.89 -9.01 11.34
CA ARG A 41 2.39 -8.23 12.48
C ARG A 41 1.47 -7.06 12.80
N HIS A 42 1.07 -6.28 11.79
CA HIS A 42 0.16 -5.15 11.95
C HIS A 42 -1.21 -5.60 12.47
N ASN A 43 -1.74 -6.74 12.03
CA ASN A 43 -3.00 -7.29 12.51
C ASN A 43 -2.92 -7.68 14.00
N LYS A 44 -1.80 -8.26 14.45
CA LYS A 44 -1.55 -8.56 15.86
C LYS A 44 -1.49 -7.26 16.70
N GLU A 45 -0.84 -6.22 16.17
CA GLU A 45 -0.76 -4.90 16.81
C GLU A 45 -2.14 -4.26 16.95
N MET A 46 -2.97 -4.26 15.90
CA MET A 46 -4.34 -3.73 15.95
C MET A 46 -5.19 -4.44 17.01
N LYS A 47 -5.13 -5.77 17.11
CA LYS A 47 -5.83 -6.54 18.15
C LYS A 47 -5.36 -6.15 19.54
N ARG A 48 -4.05 -6.04 19.75
CA ARG A 48 -3.47 -5.67 21.05
C ARG A 48 -3.96 -4.30 21.49
N VAL A 49 -3.93 -3.32 20.59
CA VAL A 49 -4.38 -1.95 20.89
C VAL A 49 -5.88 -1.91 21.17
N ARG A 50 -6.71 -2.63 20.41
CA ARG A 50 -8.14 -2.77 20.69
C ARG A 50 -8.39 -3.29 22.10
N SER A 51 -7.71 -4.37 22.48
CA SER A 51 -7.86 -4.97 23.82
C SER A 51 -7.44 -3.99 24.93
N TYR A 52 -6.33 -3.29 24.72
CA TYR A 52 -5.87 -2.26 25.64
C TYR A 52 -6.91 -1.14 25.82
N ILE A 53 -7.44 -0.57 24.73
CA ILE A 53 -8.44 0.51 24.82
C ILE A 53 -9.73 0.00 25.46
N ARG A 54 -10.19 -1.21 25.16
CA ARG A 54 -11.38 -1.81 25.76
C ARG A 54 -11.28 -1.93 27.27
N GLY A 55 -10.10 -2.26 27.79
CA GLY A 55 -9.85 -2.40 29.24
C GLY A 55 -9.80 -1.08 30.02
N LYS A 56 -9.74 0.07 29.36
CA LYS A 56 -9.72 1.37 30.03
C LYS A 56 -11.10 1.71 30.60
N LYS A 57 -11.13 2.18 31.87
CA LYS A 57 -12.37 2.65 32.52
C LYS A 57 -12.94 3.90 31.83
N GLN A 58 -12.05 4.85 31.48
CA GLN A 58 -12.44 6.08 30.75
C GLN A 58 -11.70 6.10 29.41
N LYS A 59 -12.42 6.46 28.37
CA LYS A 59 -11.91 6.53 27.00
C LYS A 59 -12.06 7.95 26.49
N ASN A 60 -11.02 8.45 25.85
CA ASN A 60 -11.10 9.73 25.14
C ASN A 60 -11.77 9.56 23.77
N GLU A 61 -12.08 10.67 23.12
CA GLU A 61 -12.78 10.70 21.82
C GLU A 61 -12.05 9.90 20.74
N MET A 62 -10.72 10.01 20.63
CA MET A 62 -9.92 9.24 19.69
C MET A 62 -10.04 7.74 19.92
N GLU A 63 -10.03 7.28 21.15
CA GLU A 63 -10.16 5.87 21.54
C GLU A 63 -11.54 5.32 21.18
N ILE A 64 -12.60 6.12 21.41
CA ILE A 64 -13.96 5.76 21.01
C ILE A 64 -14.03 5.61 19.47
N CYS A 65 -13.54 6.61 18.73
CA CYS A 65 -13.51 6.56 17.27
C CYS A 65 -12.68 5.39 16.71
N LEU A 66 -11.56 5.03 17.35
CA LEU A 66 -10.77 3.86 16.96
C LEU A 66 -11.56 2.56 17.16
N LEU A 67 -12.27 2.42 18.28
CA LEU A 67 -13.09 1.23 18.54
C LEU A 67 -14.27 1.10 17.59
N GLU A 68 -14.97 2.20 17.30
CA GLU A 68 -16.09 2.22 16.35
C GLU A 68 -15.68 1.82 14.93
N ALA A 69 -14.48 2.22 14.51
CA ALA A 69 -13.95 1.92 13.19
C ALA A 69 -13.30 0.52 13.10
N PHE A 70 -13.03 -0.12 14.23
CA PHE A 70 -12.20 -1.32 14.29
C PHE A 70 -12.74 -2.46 13.45
N ASP A 71 -14.00 -2.82 13.61
CA ASP A 71 -14.53 -4.04 12.99
C ASP A 71 -14.54 -3.96 11.45
N ILE A 72 -14.79 -2.76 10.88
CA ILE A 72 -14.72 -2.52 9.45
C ILE A 72 -13.27 -2.69 8.96
N PHE A 73 -12.34 -1.94 9.52
CA PHE A 73 -10.96 -1.94 9.05
C PHE A 73 -10.23 -3.26 9.37
N TYR A 74 -10.52 -3.85 10.51
CA TYR A 74 -9.93 -5.15 10.86
C TYR A 74 -10.46 -6.28 9.96
N GLY A 75 -11.73 -6.24 9.59
CA GLY A 75 -12.32 -7.17 8.60
C GLY A 75 -11.60 -7.07 7.24
N GLN A 76 -11.35 -5.85 6.76
CA GLN A 76 -10.57 -5.63 5.54
C GLN A 76 -9.12 -6.15 5.65
N ALA A 77 -8.48 -5.93 6.79
CA ALA A 77 -7.13 -6.40 7.04
C ALA A 77 -7.05 -7.94 7.05
N CYS A 78 -8.03 -8.63 7.64
CA CYS A 78 -8.12 -10.08 7.61
C CYS A 78 -8.33 -10.61 6.17
N LEU A 79 -9.25 -9.99 5.41
CA LEU A 79 -9.50 -10.39 4.03
C LEU A 79 -8.27 -10.18 3.15
N ALA A 80 -7.55 -9.06 3.30
CA ALA A 80 -6.31 -8.82 2.58
C ALA A 80 -5.24 -9.88 2.90
N GLN A 81 -5.14 -10.29 4.15
CA GLN A 81 -4.22 -11.35 4.57
C GLN A 81 -4.61 -12.72 3.97
N SER A 82 -5.90 -13.08 3.94
CA SER A 82 -6.36 -14.32 3.28
C SER A 82 -6.02 -14.33 1.79
N LEU A 83 -6.23 -13.22 1.08
CA LEU A 83 -5.84 -13.11 -0.33
C LEU A 83 -4.35 -13.37 -0.56
N LEU A 84 -3.47 -12.87 0.31
CA LEU A 84 -2.02 -13.14 0.22
C LEU A 84 -1.66 -14.59 0.55
N GLN A 85 -2.48 -15.31 1.30
CA GLN A 85 -2.27 -16.74 1.58
C GLN A 85 -2.66 -17.63 0.39
N GLU A 86 -3.65 -17.18 -0.41
CA GLU A 86 -4.25 -17.95 -1.49
C GLU A 86 -3.64 -17.66 -2.87
N CYS A 87 -2.92 -16.54 -3.04
CA CYS A 87 -2.46 -16.06 -4.36
C CYS A 87 -1.13 -16.65 -4.85
N GLY A 88 -0.57 -17.67 -4.20
CA GLY A 88 0.76 -18.19 -4.58
C GLY A 88 1.90 -17.23 -4.23
N TYR A 89 1.78 -16.50 -3.11
CA TYR A 89 2.74 -15.48 -2.70
C TYR A 89 4.19 -15.99 -2.58
N GLU A 90 4.38 -17.22 -2.11
CA GLU A 90 5.72 -17.80 -1.96
C GLU A 90 6.38 -18.09 -3.32
N GLU A 91 5.60 -18.53 -4.31
CA GLU A 91 6.09 -18.73 -5.68
C GLU A 91 6.47 -17.39 -6.31
N LEU A 92 5.61 -16.37 -6.15
CA LEU A 92 5.91 -15.01 -6.60
C LEU A 92 7.18 -14.46 -5.96
N TRP A 93 7.37 -14.68 -4.67
CA TRP A 93 8.56 -14.26 -3.94
C TRP A 93 9.82 -14.96 -4.45
N ASN A 94 9.77 -16.29 -4.58
CA ASN A 94 10.89 -17.07 -5.09
C ASN A 94 11.28 -16.64 -6.53
N LYS A 95 10.29 -16.39 -7.38
CA LYS A 95 10.50 -15.87 -8.74
C LYS A 95 11.13 -14.46 -8.71
N THR A 96 10.67 -13.60 -7.81
CA THR A 96 11.23 -12.26 -7.59
C THR A 96 12.73 -12.33 -7.23
N LEU A 97 13.10 -13.24 -6.32
CA LEU A 97 14.50 -13.46 -5.94
C LEU A 97 15.32 -14.05 -7.08
N ALA A 98 14.81 -15.07 -7.76
CA ALA A 98 15.52 -15.74 -8.83
C ALA A 98 15.83 -14.82 -10.02
N LYS A 99 14.91 -13.91 -10.35
CA LYS A 99 15.10 -12.90 -11.38
C LYS A 99 15.84 -11.65 -10.90
N GLY A 100 15.95 -11.45 -9.60
CA GLY A 100 16.52 -10.21 -9.04
C GLY A 100 15.67 -8.99 -9.37
N LEU A 101 14.33 -9.08 -9.24
CA LEU A 101 13.42 -7.97 -9.55
C LEU A 101 13.58 -6.87 -8.50
N VAL A 102 14.02 -5.69 -8.95
CA VAL A 102 14.26 -4.54 -8.07
C VAL A 102 13.07 -3.61 -8.08
N ARG A 103 12.61 -3.21 -6.89
CA ARG A 103 11.70 -2.09 -6.70
C ARG A 103 12.47 -0.84 -6.27
N HIS A 104 11.96 0.32 -6.61
CA HIS A 104 12.55 1.61 -6.25
C HIS A 104 12.46 1.90 -4.74
N GLY A 105 11.41 1.41 -4.07
CA GLY A 105 11.20 1.55 -2.61
C GLY A 105 10.77 2.94 -2.14
N SER A 106 10.79 3.95 -3.01
CA SER A 106 10.39 5.32 -2.70
C SER A 106 9.89 6.09 -3.94
N TYR A 107 9.09 5.44 -4.79
CA TYR A 107 8.56 6.06 -6.01
C TYR A 107 7.49 7.10 -5.66
N THR A 108 7.92 8.34 -5.51
CA THR A 108 7.08 9.47 -5.11
C THR A 108 7.34 10.68 -6.02
N TYR A 109 6.46 11.67 -5.99
CA TYR A 109 6.61 12.90 -6.77
C TYR A 109 7.90 13.68 -6.49
N HIS A 110 8.55 13.45 -5.35
CA HIS A 110 9.86 14.05 -5.03
C HIS A 110 11.00 13.41 -5.82
N ASN A 111 10.84 12.13 -6.19
CA ASN A 111 11.85 11.33 -6.87
C ASN A 111 11.53 11.12 -8.35
N VAL A 112 10.52 11.84 -8.88
CA VAL A 112 10.12 11.80 -10.30
C VAL A 112 10.25 13.19 -10.88
N LEU A 113 11.16 13.36 -11.81
CA LEU A 113 11.46 14.62 -12.48
C LEU A 113 10.81 14.64 -13.87
N PHE A 114 10.06 15.72 -14.17
CA PHE A 114 9.49 15.95 -15.48
C PHE A 114 10.38 16.92 -16.27
N MET A 115 10.96 16.44 -17.36
CA MET A 115 11.85 17.19 -18.25
C MET A 115 11.18 17.31 -19.63
N GLY A 116 10.21 18.20 -19.75
CA GLY A 116 9.41 18.34 -20.97
C GLY A 116 8.61 17.06 -21.27
N LYS A 117 8.99 16.36 -22.35
CA LYS A 117 8.37 15.09 -22.74
C LYS A 117 8.92 13.88 -21.93
N ASP A 118 10.09 14.01 -21.35
CA ASP A 118 10.77 12.94 -20.66
C ASP A 118 10.43 12.91 -19.17
N ILE A 119 10.69 11.77 -18.54
CA ILE A 119 10.57 11.56 -17.10
C ILE A 119 11.82 10.82 -16.65
N ALA A 120 12.43 11.32 -15.58
CA ALA A 120 13.52 10.64 -14.90
C ALA A 120 13.13 10.27 -13.47
N THR A 121 13.68 9.18 -12.98
CA THR A 121 13.57 8.76 -11.57
C THR A 121 14.93 8.91 -10.90
N THR A 122 14.93 9.43 -9.69
CA THR A 122 16.14 9.69 -8.89
C THR A 122 16.01 9.08 -7.50
N ASN A 123 17.10 9.04 -6.75
CA ASN A 123 17.12 8.61 -5.35
C ASN A 123 16.75 7.13 -5.15
N PHE A 124 17.65 6.25 -5.59
CA PHE A 124 17.52 4.80 -5.44
C PHE A 124 18.03 4.26 -4.10
N ASP A 125 18.23 5.10 -3.08
CA ASP A 125 18.77 4.71 -1.76
C ASP A 125 17.92 3.63 -1.05
N LYS A 126 16.65 3.49 -1.43
CA LYS A 126 15.73 2.48 -0.91
C LYS A 126 15.42 1.37 -1.91
N ALA A 127 16.18 1.32 -3.00
CA ALA A 127 15.99 0.26 -3.97
C ALA A 127 16.45 -1.08 -3.36
N GLU A 128 15.64 -2.09 -3.57
CA GLU A 128 15.89 -3.43 -3.04
C GLU A 128 15.21 -4.48 -3.93
N ILE A 129 15.71 -5.71 -3.90
CA ILE A 129 14.99 -6.83 -4.49
C ILE A 129 13.71 -7.05 -3.70
N GLY A 130 12.57 -7.01 -4.40
CA GLY A 130 11.25 -7.12 -3.81
C GLY A 130 10.13 -7.07 -4.83
N ILE A 131 8.91 -7.37 -4.39
CA ILE A 131 7.73 -7.38 -5.24
C ILE A 131 7.44 -5.97 -5.77
N GLN A 132 7.66 -5.77 -7.07
CA GLN A 132 7.64 -4.47 -7.74
C GLN A 132 6.28 -3.74 -7.65
N VAL A 133 5.17 -4.46 -7.63
CA VAL A 133 3.82 -3.84 -7.52
C VAL A 133 3.62 -3.06 -6.22
N ARG A 134 4.51 -3.18 -5.25
CA ARG A 134 4.51 -2.34 -4.04
C ARG A 134 4.74 -0.86 -4.36
N ASP A 135 5.61 -0.54 -5.32
CA ASP A 135 5.81 0.85 -5.76
C ASP A 135 4.56 1.37 -6.50
N LEU A 136 3.91 0.52 -7.30
CA LEU A 136 2.63 0.87 -7.93
C LEU A 136 1.54 1.13 -6.88
N TYR A 137 1.46 0.29 -5.84
CA TYR A 137 0.55 0.53 -4.71
C TYR A 137 0.80 1.89 -4.06
N ASP A 138 2.05 2.26 -3.80
CA ASP A 138 2.39 3.54 -3.18
C ASP A 138 1.98 4.74 -4.04
N LEU A 139 2.19 4.66 -5.35
CA LEU A 139 1.73 5.66 -6.31
C LEU A 139 0.20 5.76 -6.32
N LEU A 140 -0.48 4.62 -6.49
CA LEU A 140 -1.95 4.53 -6.53
C LEU A 140 -2.56 5.10 -5.26
N ARG A 141 -2.16 4.60 -4.09
CA ARG A 141 -2.71 5.03 -2.80
C ARG A 141 -2.63 6.55 -2.65
N LYS A 142 -1.47 7.16 -2.91
CA LYS A 142 -1.29 8.61 -2.80
C LYS A 142 -2.14 9.38 -3.82
N ALA A 143 -2.27 8.86 -5.03
CA ALA A 143 -3.10 9.48 -6.07
C ALA A 143 -4.58 9.40 -5.71
N MET A 144 -5.06 8.24 -5.26
CA MET A 144 -6.46 7.99 -4.94
C MET A 144 -6.92 8.77 -3.71
N GLU A 145 -6.10 8.86 -2.66
CA GLU A 145 -6.39 9.67 -1.47
C GLU A 145 -6.57 11.17 -1.77
N LYS A 146 -5.86 11.69 -2.77
CA LYS A 146 -5.98 13.08 -3.21
C LYS A 146 -7.15 13.33 -4.17
N ASN A 147 -7.69 12.28 -4.78
CA ASN A 147 -8.76 12.35 -5.78
C ASN A 147 -10.03 11.61 -5.32
N ALA A 148 -10.31 11.62 -4.01
CA ALA A 148 -11.52 11.04 -3.41
C ALA A 148 -11.83 9.61 -3.89
N TRP A 149 -10.81 8.79 -4.10
CA TRP A 149 -10.90 7.40 -4.55
C TRP A 149 -11.70 7.21 -5.85
N HIS A 150 -11.55 8.15 -6.81
CA HIS A 150 -12.29 8.13 -8.07
C HIS A 150 -11.96 6.86 -8.88
N PRO A 151 -12.92 5.94 -9.10
CA PRO A 151 -12.63 4.59 -9.62
C PRO A 151 -11.97 4.59 -10.99
N GLU A 152 -12.44 5.44 -11.91
CA GLU A 152 -11.91 5.55 -13.27
C GLU A 152 -10.43 5.95 -13.29
N LEU A 153 -10.01 6.88 -12.40
CA LEU A 153 -8.61 7.24 -12.30
C LEU A 153 -7.75 6.06 -11.88
N GLY A 154 -8.19 5.30 -10.90
CA GLY A 154 -7.46 4.13 -10.42
C GLY A 154 -7.36 3.05 -11.49
N ARG A 155 -8.47 2.76 -12.19
CA ARG A 155 -8.50 1.83 -13.33
C ARG A 155 -7.49 2.23 -14.40
N CYS A 156 -7.51 3.49 -14.82
CA CYS A 156 -6.59 4.00 -15.83
C CYS A 156 -5.12 3.89 -15.40
N LEU A 157 -4.79 4.16 -14.13
CA LEU A 157 -3.43 4.06 -13.62
C LEU A 157 -2.93 2.62 -13.65
N ILE A 158 -3.73 1.67 -13.20
CA ILE A 158 -3.41 0.23 -13.21
C ILE A 158 -3.19 -0.24 -14.65
N GLN A 159 -4.11 0.04 -15.55
CA GLN A 159 -4.02 -0.35 -16.96
C GLN A 159 -2.83 0.32 -17.67
N THR A 160 -2.46 1.55 -17.28
CA THR A 160 -1.31 2.23 -17.87
C THR A 160 0.00 1.58 -17.45
N TYR A 161 0.12 1.16 -16.20
CA TYR A 161 1.26 0.39 -15.74
C TYR A 161 1.32 -0.99 -16.41
N ASP A 162 0.19 -1.71 -16.41
CA ASP A 162 0.08 -3.09 -16.92
C ASP A 162 0.40 -3.21 -18.42
N ARG A 163 0.11 -2.17 -19.20
CA ARG A 163 0.51 -2.11 -20.63
C ARG A 163 2.02 -2.02 -20.84
N GLU A 164 2.73 -1.35 -19.95
CA GLU A 164 4.19 -1.20 -20.05
C GLU A 164 4.94 -2.41 -19.45
N ARG A 165 4.35 -2.99 -18.40
CA ARG A 165 4.85 -4.19 -17.72
C ARG A 165 3.65 -5.01 -17.27
N SER A 166 3.36 -6.08 -17.99
CA SER A 166 2.25 -6.97 -17.67
C SER A 166 2.43 -7.62 -16.29
N MET A 167 1.41 -7.51 -15.44
CA MET A 167 1.38 -8.14 -14.13
C MET A 167 0.85 -9.56 -14.21
N GLU A 168 1.50 -10.48 -13.52
CA GLU A 168 0.97 -11.83 -13.29
C GLU A 168 -0.24 -11.80 -12.35
N ASP A 169 -1.07 -12.83 -12.35
CA ASP A 169 -2.29 -12.88 -11.53
C ASP A 169 -1.97 -12.82 -10.03
N SER A 170 -0.86 -13.43 -9.60
CA SER A 170 -0.37 -13.30 -8.23
C SER A 170 0.02 -11.85 -7.87
N GLU A 171 0.68 -11.12 -8.78
CA GLU A 171 1.01 -9.71 -8.58
C GLU A 171 -0.24 -8.82 -8.52
N LYS A 172 -1.22 -9.08 -9.37
CA LYS A 172 -2.52 -8.39 -9.37
C LYS A 172 -3.24 -8.60 -8.05
N THR A 173 -3.27 -9.84 -7.56
CA THR A 173 -3.87 -10.16 -6.25
C THR A 173 -3.12 -9.50 -5.11
N VAL A 174 -1.78 -9.48 -5.11
CA VAL A 174 -0.97 -8.75 -4.13
C VAL A 174 -1.30 -7.26 -4.16
N LEU A 175 -1.37 -6.64 -5.34
CA LEU A 175 -1.74 -5.23 -5.46
C LEU A 175 -3.13 -4.96 -4.89
N TYR A 176 -4.11 -5.81 -5.21
CA TYR A 176 -5.46 -5.69 -4.67
C TYR A 176 -5.49 -5.84 -3.15
N ALA A 177 -4.80 -6.84 -2.60
CA ALA A 177 -4.69 -7.05 -1.15
C ALA A 177 -4.07 -5.82 -0.44
N MET A 178 -3.04 -5.21 -1.02
CA MET A 178 -2.44 -3.99 -0.48
C MET A 178 -3.40 -2.79 -0.54
N LEU A 179 -4.18 -2.63 -1.62
CA LEU A 179 -5.19 -1.57 -1.74
C LEU A 179 -6.36 -1.76 -0.76
N LEU A 180 -6.73 -3.02 -0.48
CA LEU A 180 -7.75 -3.39 0.50
C LEU A 180 -7.26 -3.21 1.93
N TYR A 181 -5.96 -3.41 2.18
CA TYR A 181 -5.39 -3.30 3.53
C TYR A 181 -5.51 -1.87 4.08
N PRO A 182 -6.01 -1.68 5.32
CA PRO A 182 -6.27 -0.36 5.89
C PRO A 182 -5.00 0.24 6.53
N GLU A 183 -3.93 0.42 5.77
CA GLU A 183 -2.62 0.85 6.26
C GLU A 183 -2.67 2.15 7.07
N LYS A 184 -3.48 3.11 6.65
CA LYS A 184 -3.61 4.38 7.39
C LYS A 184 -4.28 4.23 8.75
N TYR A 185 -5.29 3.37 8.84
CA TYR A 185 -5.92 3.06 10.10
C TYR A 185 -4.92 2.39 11.05
N TRP A 186 -4.20 1.35 10.57
CA TRP A 186 -3.13 0.74 11.35
C TRP A 186 -2.07 1.76 11.80
N LYS A 187 -1.61 2.66 10.93
CA LYS A 187 -0.64 3.72 11.30
C LYS A 187 -1.14 4.60 12.45
N LEU A 188 -2.43 4.95 12.48
CA LEU A 188 -3.01 5.72 13.58
C LEU A 188 -3.10 4.91 14.86
N VAL A 189 -3.50 3.64 14.77
CA VAL A 189 -3.54 2.70 15.91
C VAL A 189 -2.15 2.53 16.51
N ASN A 190 -1.15 2.27 15.66
CA ASN A 190 0.23 2.05 16.07
C ASN A 190 0.85 3.33 16.67
N PHE A 191 0.62 4.48 16.05
CA PHE A 191 1.06 5.76 16.59
C PHE A 191 0.43 6.04 17.96
N TYR A 192 -0.87 5.81 18.13
CA TYR A 192 -1.56 5.95 19.40
C TYR A 192 -0.90 5.12 20.50
N TYR A 193 -0.64 3.85 20.23
CA TYR A 193 -0.10 2.91 21.21
C TYR A 193 1.36 3.24 21.60
N ASN A 194 2.19 3.58 20.62
CA ASN A 194 3.63 3.79 20.83
C ASN A 194 3.98 5.20 21.35
N SER A 195 3.08 6.18 21.21
CA SER A 195 3.37 7.55 21.66
C SER A 195 3.35 7.75 23.17
N ARG A 196 3.14 6.70 23.98
CA ARG A 196 3.11 6.71 25.47
C ARG A 196 2.24 7.82 26.09
N LYS A 197 1.17 8.29 25.43
CA LYS A 197 0.65 9.62 25.76
C LYS A 197 -0.82 9.68 26.10
N SER A 198 -1.01 10.31 27.23
CA SER A 198 -2.24 10.98 27.61
C SER A 198 -2.66 12.12 26.66
N TRP A 199 -1.75 12.62 25.80
CA TRP A 199 -2.04 13.73 24.89
C TRP A 199 -1.95 13.29 23.42
N MET A 200 -3.10 13.27 22.78
CA MET A 200 -3.23 13.06 21.32
C MET A 200 -3.55 14.41 20.67
N SER A 201 -2.81 14.78 19.63
CA SER A 201 -3.14 16.00 18.89
C SER A 201 -4.48 15.84 18.17
N SER A 202 -5.28 16.89 18.12
CA SER A 202 -6.52 16.96 17.30
C SER A 202 -6.31 16.50 15.86
N LYS A 203 -5.12 16.71 15.30
CA LYS A 203 -4.73 16.27 13.95
C LYS A 203 -4.86 14.76 13.73
N ASN A 204 -4.69 13.92 14.74
CA ASN A 204 -4.83 12.48 14.57
C ASN A 204 -6.30 12.04 14.57
N LEU A 205 -7.13 12.67 15.37
CA LEU A 205 -8.58 12.49 15.32
C LEU A 205 -9.13 12.95 13.95
N GLU A 206 -8.74 14.13 13.47
CA GLU A 206 -9.12 14.62 12.14
C GLU A 206 -8.71 13.63 11.01
N LYS A 207 -7.51 13.05 11.09
CA LYS A 207 -7.08 12.02 10.14
C LYS A 207 -7.95 10.78 10.20
N LEU A 208 -8.33 10.32 11.39
CA LEU A 208 -9.20 9.15 11.55
C LEU A 208 -10.60 9.42 10.99
N LEU A 209 -11.18 10.56 11.32
CA LEU A 209 -12.47 10.99 10.78
C LEU A 209 -12.44 11.10 9.25
N LYS A 210 -11.35 11.65 8.69
CA LYS A 210 -11.15 11.70 7.24
C LYS A 210 -11.09 10.31 6.59
N ILE A 211 -10.39 9.35 7.20
CA ILE A 211 -10.33 7.97 6.67
C ILE A 211 -11.73 7.35 6.69
N ARG A 212 -12.46 7.50 7.79
CA ARG A 212 -13.85 7.00 7.92
C ARG A 212 -14.77 7.64 6.87
N GLY A 213 -14.67 8.95 6.68
CA GLY A 213 -15.48 9.67 5.70
C GLY A 213 -15.17 9.33 4.23
N GLN A 214 -14.00 8.75 3.95
CA GLN A 214 -13.62 8.30 2.60
C GLN A 214 -13.92 6.82 2.34
N GLU A 215 -14.40 6.06 3.33
CA GLU A 215 -14.52 4.60 3.23
C GLU A 215 -15.54 4.15 2.20
N GLU A 216 -16.63 4.86 2.02
CA GLU A 216 -17.64 4.55 1.00
C GLU A 216 -17.03 4.67 -0.41
N GLN A 217 -16.35 5.77 -0.70
CA GLN A 217 -15.71 5.98 -2.00
C GLN A 217 -14.59 4.97 -2.24
N ARG A 218 -13.82 4.66 -1.19
CA ARG A 218 -12.77 3.64 -1.26
C ARG A 218 -13.35 2.25 -1.54
N THR A 219 -14.47 1.90 -0.93
CA THR A 219 -15.16 0.63 -1.18
C THR A 219 -15.68 0.54 -2.63
N ARG A 220 -16.22 1.62 -3.18
CA ARG A 220 -16.63 1.68 -4.60
C ARG A 220 -15.42 1.49 -5.53
N PHE A 221 -14.32 2.18 -5.25
CA PHE A 221 -13.06 2.01 -5.98
C PHE A 221 -12.57 0.57 -5.92
N LEU A 222 -12.53 -0.06 -4.73
CA LEU A 222 -12.10 -1.44 -4.56
C LEU A 222 -12.97 -2.44 -5.34
N LYS A 223 -14.27 -2.22 -5.39
CA LYS A 223 -15.20 -3.02 -6.22
C LYS A 223 -14.84 -2.94 -7.70
N GLU A 224 -14.59 -1.74 -8.20
CA GLU A 224 -14.26 -1.51 -9.61
C GLU A 224 -12.93 -2.18 -10.00
N VAL A 225 -11.88 -1.95 -9.20
CA VAL A 225 -10.55 -2.52 -9.51
C VAL A 225 -10.46 -4.01 -9.26
N LYS A 226 -11.35 -4.60 -8.45
CA LYS A 226 -11.43 -6.04 -8.27
C LYS A 226 -11.65 -6.76 -9.60
N GLY A 227 -12.57 -6.27 -10.43
CA GLY A 227 -12.86 -6.86 -11.74
C GLY A 227 -11.71 -6.77 -12.77
N ILE A 228 -10.64 -6.03 -12.45
CA ILE A 228 -9.46 -5.89 -13.31
C ILE A 228 -8.27 -6.66 -12.73
N LEU A 229 -8.21 -6.81 -11.42
CA LEU A 229 -7.08 -7.41 -10.70
C LEU A 229 -7.33 -8.85 -10.28
N MET A 230 -8.58 -9.30 -10.34
CA MET A 230 -9.02 -10.65 -9.94
C MET A 230 -10.05 -11.20 -10.91
#